data_38598268cf393949d0b3958e4600ae01
#
_entry.id   38598268cf393949d0b3958e4600ae01
#
_cell.length_a   1.000
_cell.length_b   1.000
_cell.length_c   1.000
_cell.angle_alpha   90.00
_cell.angle_beta   90.00
_cell.angle_gamma   90.00
#
_symmetry.space_group_name_H-M   'P 1'
#
loop_
_entity.id
_entity.type
_entity.pdbx_description
1 polymer ?
#
loop_
_entity_poly.entity_id
_entity_poly.type
_entity_poly.pdbx_seq_one_letter_code
_entity_poly.pdbx_strand_id
1 'polypeptide(L)'
;MSCITQKDLYEDAILRKSKDHKSQTKWMERLNTVIVWDEVWTSVHSNLHSNATKTAIWEQLHLNFYTQYSYNKWHSTSDLCPLCHEIPDDIYHIMLHCQFTNTIWADLQPKLRRFHSRSINDEEKALGLVNVRSSPGILLRNWVTFKVREQIMNFEKNAYHSGRPSIDSFKAQFNQSMADEVKQIIHRYINEGSTTKVDKLIAFRGVLCKNSTNGHYTINPIFTL
;
A
#
# COMPACT_ATOMS: atom_id res chain seq x y z
N MET A 1 -39.15 14.49 -19.49
CA MET A 1 -38.36 14.91 -18.33
C MET A 1 -37.53 13.70 -17.90
N SER A 2 -36.23 13.72 -18.08
CA SER A 2 -35.36 12.66 -17.62
C SER A 2 -35.21 12.78 -16.10
N CYS A 3 -35.54 11.75 -15.34
CA CYS A 3 -35.32 11.74 -13.91
C CYS A 3 -33.81 11.71 -13.64
N ILE A 4 -33.30 12.74 -12.99
CA ILE A 4 -31.91 12.76 -12.47
C ILE A 4 -31.81 11.67 -11.42
N THR A 5 -30.91 10.72 -11.60
CA THR A 5 -30.67 9.63 -10.66
C THR A 5 -29.70 10.07 -9.57
N GLN A 6 -29.72 9.35 -8.43
CA GLN A 6 -28.74 9.58 -7.36
C GLN A 6 -27.28 9.40 -7.86
N LYS A 7 -27.09 8.53 -8.85
CA LYS A 7 -25.82 8.32 -9.53
C LYS A 7 -25.38 9.56 -10.30
N ASP A 8 -26.30 10.18 -11.06
CA ASP A 8 -26.01 11.40 -11.84
C ASP A 8 -25.62 12.56 -10.93
N LEU A 9 -26.29 12.71 -9.77
CA LEU A 9 -25.95 13.70 -8.76
C LEU A 9 -24.57 13.46 -8.12
N TYR A 10 -24.25 12.19 -7.89
CA TYR A 10 -22.94 11.80 -7.34
C TYR A 10 -21.82 12.03 -8.36
N GLU A 11 -22.02 11.66 -9.61
CA GLU A 11 -21.07 11.90 -10.71
C GLU A 11 -20.85 13.41 -10.95
N ASP A 12 -21.92 14.22 -10.94
CA ASP A 12 -21.82 15.68 -11.06
C ASP A 12 -21.09 16.30 -9.85
N ALA A 13 -21.35 15.81 -8.64
CA ALA A 13 -20.64 16.24 -7.44
C ALA A 13 -19.16 15.90 -7.48
N ILE A 14 -18.78 14.71 -8.00
CA ILE A 14 -17.39 14.32 -8.22
C ILE A 14 -16.76 15.21 -9.28
N LEU A 15 -17.40 15.42 -10.42
CA LEU A 15 -16.89 16.28 -11.50
C LEU A 15 -16.69 17.73 -11.04
N ARG A 16 -17.59 18.26 -10.22
CA ARG A 16 -17.43 19.62 -9.65
C ARG A 16 -16.31 19.73 -8.62
N LYS A 17 -16.04 18.63 -7.88
CA LYS A 17 -14.90 18.55 -6.95
C LYS A 17 -13.57 18.19 -7.61
N SER A 18 -13.59 17.69 -8.84
CA SER A 18 -12.40 17.20 -9.56
C SER A 18 -11.53 18.29 -10.19
N LYS A 19 -11.70 19.57 -9.81
CA LYS A 19 -10.65 20.57 -10.02
C LYS A 19 -9.46 20.10 -9.19
N ASP A 20 -8.39 19.77 -9.88
CA ASP A 20 -7.08 19.33 -9.41
C ASP A 20 -6.96 19.19 -7.90
N HIS A 21 -7.09 17.97 -7.40
CA HIS A 21 -6.96 17.74 -5.96
C HIS A 21 -5.61 18.28 -5.53
N LYS A 22 -5.60 19.23 -4.60
CA LYS A 22 -4.36 19.86 -4.08
C LYS A 22 -3.30 18.83 -3.68
N SER A 23 -3.72 17.64 -3.25
CA SER A 23 -2.84 16.53 -2.92
C SER A 23 -2.15 15.96 -4.16
N GLN A 24 -2.85 15.85 -5.29
CA GLN A 24 -2.28 15.34 -6.55
C GLN A 24 -1.18 16.27 -7.06
N THR A 25 -1.45 17.58 -7.07
CA THR A 25 -0.44 18.59 -7.43
C THR A 25 0.78 18.51 -6.53
N LYS A 26 0.59 18.41 -5.21
CA LYS A 26 1.69 18.27 -4.26
C LYS A 26 2.54 17.01 -4.49
N TRP A 27 1.91 15.87 -4.82
CA TRP A 27 2.65 14.65 -5.17
C TRP A 27 3.45 14.81 -6.46
N MET A 28 2.87 15.44 -7.51
CA MET A 28 3.58 15.72 -8.76
C MET A 28 4.78 16.65 -8.53
N GLU A 29 4.60 17.72 -7.75
CA GLU A 29 5.67 18.63 -7.36
C GLU A 29 6.77 17.90 -6.57
N ARG A 30 6.39 17.09 -5.59
CA ARG A 30 7.34 16.39 -4.73
C ARG A 30 8.15 15.32 -5.45
N LEU A 31 7.53 14.58 -6.35
CA LEU A 31 8.17 13.56 -7.15
C LEU A 31 8.82 14.09 -8.42
N ASN A 32 8.61 15.37 -8.73
CA ASN A 32 9.06 16.03 -9.95
C ASN A 32 8.73 15.23 -11.22
N THR A 33 7.49 14.73 -11.30
CA THR A 33 7.02 13.88 -12.40
C THR A 33 5.55 14.14 -12.70
N VAL A 34 5.16 13.85 -13.93
CA VAL A 34 3.75 13.85 -14.35
C VAL A 34 3.15 12.50 -13.99
N ILE A 35 2.07 12.51 -13.23
CA ILE A 35 1.40 11.32 -12.73
C ILE A 35 0.08 11.10 -13.48
N VAL A 36 -0.10 9.90 -14.04
CA VAL A 36 -1.37 9.47 -14.62
C VAL A 36 -2.24 8.90 -13.50
N TRP A 37 -3.03 9.76 -12.87
CA TRP A 37 -3.80 9.43 -11.67
C TRP A 37 -4.82 8.29 -11.88
N ASP A 38 -5.39 8.15 -13.07
CA ASP A 38 -6.30 7.04 -13.37
C ASP A 38 -5.62 5.68 -13.23
N GLU A 39 -4.35 5.57 -13.60
CA GLU A 39 -3.57 4.34 -13.41
C GLU A 39 -3.30 4.08 -11.92
N VAL A 40 -2.97 5.13 -11.15
CA VAL A 40 -2.79 5.02 -9.70
C VAL A 40 -4.07 4.49 -9.06
N TRP A 41 -5.21 5.13 -9.34
CA TRP A 41 -6.50 4.72 -8.77
C TRP A 41 -6.93 3.32 -9.23
N THR A 42 -6.70 2.98 -10.48
CA THR A 42 -6.95 1.62 -10.98
C THR A 42 -6.14 0.59 -10.20
N SER A 43 -4.88 0.89 -9.89
CA SER A 43 -4.03 0.03 -9.07
C SER A 43 -4.53 -0.08 -7.63
N VAL A 44 -4.92 1.03 -7.01
CA VAL A 44 -5.46 1.06 -5.63
C VAL A 44 -6.74 0.25 -5.53
N HIS A 45 -7.63 0.35 -6.51
CA HIS A 45 -8.91 -0.36 -6.52
C HIS A 45 -8.84 -1.83 -6.95
N SER A 46 -7.64 -2.35 -7.18
CA SER A 46 -7.45 -3.77 -7.50
C SER A 46 -8.14 -4.69 -6.46
N ASN A 47 -8.73 -5.78 -6.95
CA ASN A 47 -9.40 -6.78 -6.12
C ASN A 47 -8.42 -7.58 -5.23
N LEU A 48 -7.11 -7.42 -5.42
CA LEU A 48 -6.10 -8.03 -4.56
C LEU A 48 -5.98 -7.30 -3.20
N HIS A 49 -6.33 -6.01 -3.16
CA HIS A 49 -6.21 -5.23 -1.93
C HIS A 49 -7.42 -5.42 -1.00
N SER A 50 -7.14 -5.54 0.29
CA SER A 50 -8.15 -5.44 1.34
C SER A 50 -8.73 -4.02 1.41
N ASN A 51 -9.91 -3.86 2.01
CA ASN A 51 -10.47 -2.53 2.23
C ASN A 51 -9.57 -1.69 3.15
N ALA A 52 -8.91 -2.30 4.12
CA ALA A 52 -7.95 -1.62 5.00
C ALA A 52 -6.78 -1.04 4.20
N THR A 53 -6.19 -1.83 3.30
CA THR A 53 -5.12 -1.36 2.40
C THR A 53 -5.62 -0.20 1.52
N LYS A 54 -6.78 -0.33 0.90
CA LYS A 54 -7.36 0.72 0.05
C LYS A 54 -7.57 2.02 0.82
N THR A 55 -8.11 1.95 2.04
CA THR A 55 -8.33 3.11 2.90
C THR A 55 -7.01 3.77 3.28
N ALA A 56 -6.03 3.00 3.73
CA ALA A 56 -4.72 3.53 4.11
C ALA A 56 -4.04 4.25 2.93
N ILE A 57 -4.06 3.64 1.75
CA ILE A 57 -3.49 4.25 0.54
C ILE A 57 -4.26 5.51 0.13
N TRP A 58 -5.60 5.49 0.24
CA TRP A 58 -6.43 6.65 -0.02
C TRP A 58 -6.07 7.82 0.93
N GLU A 59 -5.96 7.57 2.24
CA GLU A 59 -5.55 8.56 3.24
C GLU A 59 -4.18 9.16 2.89
N GLN A 60 -3.22 8.32 2.53
CA GLN A 60 -1.88 8.74 2.15
C GLN A 60 -1.90 9.63 0.89
N LEU A 61 -2.57 9.19 -0.17
CA LEU A 61 -2.61 9.92 -1.45
C LEU A 61 -3.34 11.27 -1.33
N HIS A 62 -4.31 11.36 -0.42
CA HIS A 62 -5.01 12.61 -0.12
C HIS A 62 -4.30 13.48 0.93
N LEU A 63 -3.13 13.04 1.43
CA LEU A 63 -2.39 13.71 2.51
C LEU A 63 -3.23 13.89 3.78
N ASN A 64 -4.17 12.98 4.01
CA ASN A 64 -5.03 12.95 5.19
C ASN A 64 -4.45 12.08 6.31
N PHE A 65 -3.27 11.55 6.11
CA PHE A 65 -2.58 10.77 7.13
C PHE A 65 -2.12 11.69 8.27
N TYR A 66 -2.42 11.31 9.49
CA TYR A 66 -2.13 12.09 10.68
C TYR A 66 -0.70 11.80 11.14
N THR A 67 0.23 12.67 10.79
CA THR A 67 1.64 12.59 11.18
C THR A 67 1.88 13.29 12.51
N GLN A 68 3.01 13.02 13.16
CA GLN A 68 3.43 13.72 14.38
C GLN A 68 3.54 15.24 14.16
N TYR A 69 4.00 15.65 13.00
CA TYR A 69 4.04 17.08 12.65
C TYR A 69 2.64 17.72 12.70
N SER A 70 1.62 17.00 12.20
CA SER A 70 0.23 17.47 12.27
C SER A 70 -0.31 17.46 13.69
N TYR A 71 0.04 16.44 14.48
CA TYR A 71 -0.37 16.30 15.88
C TYR A 71 0.25 17.37 16.76
N ASN A 72 1.54 17.69 16.57
CA ASN A 72 2.27 18.67 17.34
C ASN A 72 1.66 20.09 17.24
N LYS A 73 1.05 20.43 16.11
CA LYS A 73 0.34 21.73 15.95
C LYS A 73 -0.72 21.99 17.02
N TRP A 74 -1.27 20.92 17.59
CA TRP A 74 -2.37 20.98 18.54
C TRP A 74 -1.97 20.59 19.98
N HIS A 75 -0.88 19.83 20.14
CA HIS A 75 -0.53 19.17 21.39
C HIS A 75 0.85 19.53 21.94
N SER A 76 1.60 20.40 21.25
CA SER A 76 2.95 20.88 21.70
C SER A 76 3.90 19.72 22.08
N THR A 77 3.87 18.63 21.33
CA THR A 77 4.75 17.47 21.49
C THR A 77 5.94 17.59 20.54
N SER A 78 6.81 16.60 20.50
CA SER A 78 7.87 16.54 19.47
C SER A 78 7.26 16.41 18.08
N ASP A 79 7.80 17.07 17.09
CA ASP A 79 7.44 16.93 15.67
C ASP A 79 8.31 15.91 14.92
N LEU A 80 9.27 15.29 15.63
CA LEU A 80 10.17 14.31 15.04
C LEU A 80 9.46 13.00 14.68
N CYS A 81 9.88 12.41 13.58
CA CYS A 81 9.38 11.12 13.12
C CYS A 81 9.52 10.03 14.20
N PRO A 82 8.46 9.34 14.61
CA PRO A 82 8.53 8.34 15.65
C PRO A 82 9.29 7.07 15.22
N LEU A 83 9.58 6.91 13.93
CA LEU A 83 10.32 5.78 13.39
C LEU A 83 11.83 5.98 13.42
N CYS A 84 12.34 7.18 13.07
CA CYS A 84 13.77 7.47 13.04
C CYS A 84 14.24 8.43 14.13
N HIS A 85 13.36 9.27 14.68
CA HIS A 85 13.65 10.31 15.69
C HIS A 85 14.64 11.41 15.25
N GLU A 86 14.85 11.59 13.94
CA GLU A 86 15.87 12.51 13.42
C GLU A 86 15.28 13.72 12.70
N ILE A 87 14.20 13.56 11.98
CA ILE A 87 13.64 14.54 11.06
C ILE A 87 12.17 14.76 11.38
N PRO A 88 11.63 15.99 11.18
CA PRO A 88 10.20 16.23 11.31
C PRO A 88 9.35 15.25 10.52
N ASP A 89 8.27 14.82 11.14
CA ASP A 89 7.41 13.75 10.65
C ASP A 89 6.39 14.28 9.66
N ASP A 90 6.64 14.06 8.37
CA ASP A 90 5.66 14.26 7.32
C ASP A 90 5.49 13.00 6.46
N ILE A 91 4.42 12.95 5.70
CA ILE A 91 4.09 11.78 4.87
C ILE A 91 5.16 11.48 3.82
N TYR A 92 5.83 12.50 3.30
CA TYR A 92 6.90 12.34 2.32
C TYR A 92 8.15 11.77 2.97
N HIS A 93 8.50 12.29 4.17
CA HIS A 93 9.61 11.75 4.94
C HIS A 93 9.38 10.27 5.24
N ILE A 94 8.23 9.92 5.81
CA ILE A 94 7.90 8.54 6.18
C ILE A 94 7.98 7.60 4.98
N MET A 95 7.43 7.99 3.83
CA MET A 95 7.34 7.11 2.67
C MET A 95 8.62 7.03 1.85
N LEU A 96 9.38 8.15 1.75
CA LEU A 96 10.47 8.27 0.78
C LEU A 96 11.85 8.36 1.42
N HIS A 97 11.98 9.01 2.59
CA HIS A 97 13.27 9.47 3.09
C HIS A 97 13.63 8.95 4.48
N CYS A 98 12.67 8.42 5.25
CA CYS A 98 12.92 7.91 6.58
C CYS A 98 13.91 6.74 6.53
N GLN A 99 14.96 6.79 7.35
CA GLN A 99 15.98 5.74 7.41
C GLN A 99 15.39 4.38 7.77
N PHE A 100 14.43 4.36 8.70
CA PHE A 100 13.72 3.13 9.08
C PHE A 100 13.01 2.51 7.88
N THR A 101 12.20 3.29 7.15
CA THR A 101 11.44 2.78 6.01
C THR A 101 12.33 2.45 4.81
N ASN A 102 13.43 3.19 4.61
CA ASN A 102 14.41 2.86 3.57
C ASN A 102 15.09 1.51 3.79
N THR A 103 15.32 1.11 5.04
CA THR A 103 15.82 -0.24 5.36
C THR A 103 14.81 -1.31 4.91
N ILE A 104 13.51 -1.09 5.17
CA ILE A 104 12.44 -1.99 4.72
C ILE A 104 12.39 -2.09 3.20
N TRP A 105 12.46 -0.95 2.50
CA TRP A 105 12.47 -0.93 1.03
C TRP A 105 13.70 -1.62 0.44
N ALA A 106 14.87 -1.49 1.07
CA ALA A 106 16.09 -2.18 0.66
C ALA A 106 15.95 -3.70 0.78
N ASP A 107 15.39 -4.19 1.88
CA ASP A 107 15.14 -5.63 2.09
C ASP A 107 14.09 -6.20 1.14
N LEU A 108 13.13 -5.38 0.76
CA LEU A 108 12.07 -5.79 -0.16
C LEU A 108 12.50 -5.78 -1.64
N GLN A 109 13.42 -4.91 -2.02
CA GLN A 109 13.81 -4.70 -3.41
C GLN A 109 14.22 -5.98 -4.17
N PRO A 110 15.04 -6.91 -3.61
CA PRO A 110 15.40 -8.15 -4.30
C PRO A 110 14.18 -9.03 -4.60
N LYS A 111 13.17 -8.99 -3.72
CA LYS A 111 11.93 -9.75 -3.86
C LYS A 111 11.03 -9.14 -4.94
N LEU A 112 10.89 -7.81 -4.94
CA LEU A 112 10.11 -7.08 -5.95
C LEU A 112 10.68 -7.23 -7.37
N ARG A 113 11.99 -7.35 -7.52
CA ARG A 113 12.65 -7.60 -8.83
C ARG A 113 12.21 -8.90 -9.48
N ARG A 114 11.73 -9.87 -8.73
CA ARG A 114 11.19 -11.14 -9.28
C ARG A 114 9.88 -10.95 -10.04
N PHE A 115 9.14 -9.89 -9.74
CA PHE A 115 7.89 -9.55 -10.43
C PHE A 115 8.12 -8.62 -11.62
N HIS A 116 9.08 -7.70 -11.48
CA HIS A 116 9.47 -6.75 -12.50
C HIS A 116 10.92 -6.30 -12.23
N SER A 117 11.77 -6.30 -13.25
CA SER A 117 13.23 -6.09 -13.12
C SER A 117 13.65 -4.69 -12.66
N ARG A 118 12.76 -3.68 -12.78
CA ARG A 118 13.02 -2.30 -12.35
C ARG A 118 13.33 -2.25 -10.85
N SER A 119 14.35 -1.47 -10.48
CA SER A 119 14.56 -1.12 -9.07
C SER A 119 13.43 -0.23 -8.56
N ILE A 120 13.08 -0.38 -7.28
CA ILE A 120 12.11 0.51 -6.64
C ILE A 120 12.66 1.93 -6.58
N ASN A 121 11.84 2.91 -6.93
CA ASN A 121 12.15 4.33 -6.85
C ASN A 121 11.11 5.05 -6.00
N ASP A 122 11.29 6.35 -5.78
CA ASP A 122 10.40 7.13 -4.93
C ASP A 122 8.98 7.23 -5.48
N GLU A 123 8.83 7.28 -6.82
CA GLU A 123 7.52 7.22 -7.47
C GLU A 123 6.78 5.92 -7.10
N GLU A 124 7.44 4.78 -7.20
CA GLU A 124 6.85 3.49 -6.84
C GLU A 124 6.57 3.37 -5.34
N LYS A 125 7.46 3.85 -4.48
CA LYS A 125 7.22 3.89 -3.04
C LYS A 125 5.96 4.69 -2.69
N ALA A 126 5.72 5.79 -3.40
CA ALA A 126 4.60 6.68 -3.16
C ALA A 126 3.30 6.24 -3.82
N LEU A 127 3.35 5.76 -5.07
CA LEU A 127 2.20 5.60 -5.95
C LEU A 127 1.94 4.13 -6.37
N GLY A 128 2.91 3.25 -6.15
CA GLY A 128 2.97 1.95 -6.80
C GLY A 128 3.62 2.04 -8.18
N LEU A 129 3.81 0.91 -8.82
CA LEU A 129 4.38 0.85 -10.16
C LEU A 129 3.29 1.20 -11.18
N VAL A 130 3.36 2.41 -11.70
CA VAL A 130 2.46 3.00 -12.71
C VAL A 130 3.25 3.28 -14.00
N ASN A 131 2.57 3.72 -15.06
CA ASN A 131 3.18 4.01 -16.37
C ASN A 131 3.86 2.77 -17.00
N VAL A 132 3.39 1.57 -16.68
CA VAL A 132 3.87 0.32 -17.25
C VAL A 132 2.69 -0.53 -17.70
N ARG A 133 2.88 -1.27 -18.80
CA ARG A 133 1.82 -2.16 -19.30
C ARG A 133 1.43 -3.14 -18.21
N SER A 134 0.16 -3.11 -17.83
CA SER A 134 -0.38 -3.99 -16.79
C SER A 134 -0.06 -5.45 -17.11
N SER A 135 0.51 -6.12 -16.14
CA SER A 135 0.79 -7.54 -16.18
C SER A 135 0.52 -8.14 -14.80
N PRO A 136 0.31 -9.44 -14.73
CA PRO A 136 0.14 -10.08 -13.45
C PRO A 136 1.29 -9.85 -12.46
N GLY A 137 2.54 -9.78 -12.94
CA GLY A 137 3.69 -9.46 -12.10
C GLY A 137 3.62 -8.07 -11.50
N ILE A 138 3.16 -7.08 -12.28
CA ILE A 138 2.98 -5.71 -11.81
C ILE A 138 1.86 -5.63 -10.76
N LEU A 139 0.75 -6.33 -10.97
CA LEU A 139 -0.35 -6.37 -9.99
C LEU A 139 0.13 -6.94 -8.65
N LEU A 140 0.92 -8.02 -8.65
CA LEU A 140 1.48 -8.59 -7.43
C LEU A 140 2.51 -7.66 -6.79
N ARG A 141 3.35 -7.02 -7.60
CA ARG A 141 4.34 -6.07 -7.09
C ARG A 141 3.65 -4.91 -6.39
N ASN A 142 2.62 -4.33 -7.01
CA ASN A 142 1.82 -3.26 -6.40
C ASN A 142 1.08 -3.74 -5.14
N TRP A 143 0.57 -4.97 -5.14
CA TRP A 143 -0.07 -5.53 -3.95
C TRP A 143 0.89 -5.57 -2.75
N VAL A 144 2.11 -6.08 -2.94
CA VAL A 144 3.13 -6.09 -1.89
C VAL A 144 3.54 -4.66 -1.49
N THR A 145 3.79 -3.79 -2.46
CA THR A 145 4.18 -2.39 -2.22
C THR A 145 3.12 -1.66 -1.40
N PHE A 146 1.84 -1.79 -1.75
CA PHE A 146 0.75 -1.14 -1.03
C PHE A 146 0.56 -1.73 0.36
N LYS A 147 0.76 -3.03 0.53
CA LYS A 147 0.73 -3.64 1.85
C LYS A 147 1.85 -3.15 2.76
N VAL A 148 3.05 -2.97 2.22
CA VAL A 148 4.16 -2.36 2.97
C VAL A 148 3.81 -0.93 3.39
N ARG A 149 3.25 -0.13 2.50
CA ARG A 149 2.84 1.25 2.81
C ARG A 149 1.79 1.29 3.93
N GLU A 150 0.75 0.46 3.83
CA GLU A 150 -0.25 0.32 4.90
C GLU A 150 0.42 -0.03 6.24
N GLN A 151 1.35 -0.98 6.24
CA GLN A 151 2.03 -1.40 7.46
C GLN A 151 2.98 -0.31 8.00
N ILE A 152 3.65 0.46 7.15
CA ILE A 152 4.46 1.61 7.57
C ILE A 152 3.57 2.62 8.31
N MET A 153 2.41 2.96 7.74
CA MET A 153 1.47 3.91 8.35
C MET A 153 0.91 3.40 9.69
N ASN A 154 0.55 2.12 9.75
CA ASN A 154 0.07 1.51 10.99
C ASN A 154 1.17 1.43 12.06
N PHE A 155 2.39 1.12 11.64
CA PHE A 155 3.53 1.03 12.53
C PHE A 155 3.94 2.39 13.09
N GLU A 156 3.89 3.42 12.26
CA GLU A 156 4.10 4.80 12.67
C GLU A 156 3.05 5.23 13.72
N LYS A 157 1.76 5.03 13.45
CA LYS A 157 0.68 5.31 14.41
C LYS A 157 0.91 4.62 15.77
N ASN A 158 1.38 3.39 15.76
CA ASN A 158 1.61 2.61 16.97
C ASN A 158 2.91 3.00 17.70
N ALA A 159 3.91 3.54 16.99
CA ALA A 159 5.19 3.92 17.58
C ALA A 159 5.06 5.01 18.67
N TYR A 160 4.03 5.83 18.61
CA TYR A 160 3.71 6.81 19.66
C TYR A 160 3.47 6.20 21.03
N HIS A 161 2.91 4.99 21.05
CA HIS A 161 2.43 4.36 22.28
C HIS A 161 3.37 3.26 22.78
N SER A 162 4.23 2.72 21.92
CA SER A 162 4.98 1.48 22.18
C SER A 162 6.48 1.65 22.34
N GLY A 163 7.01 2.87 22.25
CA GLY A 163 8.45 3.13 22.34
C GLY A 163 9.18 2.92 21.01
N ARG A 164 10.49 2.75 21.06
CA ARG A 164 11.33 2.73 19.85
C ARG A 164 11.00 1.53 18.95
N PRO A 165 10.58 1.76 17.72
CA PRO A 165 10.23 0.68 16.81
C PRO A 165 11.47 -0.10 16.37
N SER A 166 11.34 -1.42 16.16
CA SER A 166 12.39 -2.27 15.61
C SER A 166 12.01 -2.81 14.23
N ILE A 167 13.01 -2.98 13.37
CA ILE A 167 12.84 -3.56 12.04
C ILE A 167 12.29 -4.99 12.14
N ASP A 168 12.76 -5.78 13.12
CA ASP A 168 12.29 -7.16 13.30
C ASP A 168 10.82 -7.22 13.70
N SER A 169 10.38 -6.29 14.59
CA SER A 169 8.97 -6.17 14.96
C SER A 169 8.11 -5.78 13.74
N PHE A 170 8.58 -4.86 12.92
CA PHE A 170 7.90 -4.51 11.68
C PHE A 170 7.78 -5.72 10.74
N LYS A 171 8.86 -6.46 10.51
CA LYS A 171 8.86 -7.64 9.65
C LYS A 171 7.90 -8.70 10.15
N ALA A 172 7.88 -8.96 11.45
CA ALA A 172 6.95 -9.93 12.05
C ALA A 172 5.49 -9.52 11.83
N GLN A 173 5.15 -8.24 12.07
CA GLN A 173 3.80 -7.72 11.86
C GLN A 173 3.41 -7.71 10.37
N PHE A 174 4.32 -7.33 9.49
CA PHE A 174 4.10 -7.38 8.04
C PHE A 174 3.81 -8.80 7.58
N ASN A 175 4.63 -9.78 7.97
CA ASN A 175 4.47 -11.18 7.59
C ASN A 175 3.14 -11.75 8.09
N GLN A 176 2.74 -11.43 9.32
CA GLN A 176 1.45 -11.83 9.87
C GLN A 176 0.29 -11.20 9.09
N SER A 177 0.36 -9.90 8.81
CA SER A 177 -0.66 -9.17 8.06
C SER A 177 -0.81 -9.68 6.62
N MET A 178 0.30 -10.01 5.96
CA MET A 178 0.28 -10.65 4.64
C MET A 178 -0.39 -12.03 4.69
N ALA A 179 -0.07 -12.84 5.72
CA ALA A 179 -0.68 -14.16 5.89
C ALA A 179 -2.20 -14.05 6.05
N ASP A 180 -2.66 -13.10 6.85
CA ASP A 180 -4.09 -12.90 7.11
C ASP A 180 -4.83 -12.37 5.87
N GLU A 181 -4.22 -11.46 5.11
CA GLU A 181 -4.80 -10.97 3.86
C GLU A 181 -4.94 -12.07 2.82
N VAL A 182 -3.94 -12.93 2.69
CA VAL A 182 -4.01 -14.09 1.78
C VAL A 182 -5.11 -15.07 2.20
N LYS A 183 -5.25 -15.36 3.48
CA LYS A 183 -6.36 -16.19 3.99
C LYS A 183 -7.72 -15.59 3.60
N GLN A 184 -7.89 -14.27 3.77
CA GLN A 184 -9.12 -13.58 3.40
C GLN A 184 -9.41 -13.66 1.89
N ILE A 185 -8.39 -13.52 1.04
CA ILE A 185 -8.52 -13.65 -0.42
C ILE A 185 -8.96 -15.08 -0.77
N ILE A 186 -8.34 -16.09 -0.18
CA ILE A 186 -8.68 -17.51 -0.40
C ILE A 186 -10.14 -17.76 0.03
N HIS A 187 -10.53 -17.35 1.23
CA HIS A 187 -11.90 -17.51 1.73
C HIS A 187 -12.93 -16.85 0.80
N ARG A 188 -12.62 -15.63 0.33
CA ARG A 188 -13.50 -14.93 -0.62
C ARG A 188 -13.69 -15.75 -1.89
N TYR A 189 -12.62 -16.23 -2.50
CA TYR A 189 -12.71 -16.99 -3.75
C TYR A 189 -13.39 -18.35 -3.58
N ILE A 190 -13.18 -19.01 -2.43
CA ILE A 190 -13.90 -20.26 -2.14
C ILE A 190 -15.39 -19.99 -1.98
N ASN A 191 -15.79 -18.96 -1.25
CA ASN A 191 -17.19 -18.60 -1.05
C ASN A 191 -17.89 -18.15 -2.35
N GLU A 192 -17.14 -17.58 -3.28
CA GLU A 192 -17.64 -17.24 -4.63
C GLU A 192 -17.70 -18.46 -5.56
N GLY A 193 -17.39 -19.67 -5.08
CA GLY A 193 -17.30 -20.87 -5.92
C GLY A 193 -16.18 -20.86 -6.95
N SER A 194 -15.22 -19.97 -6.80
CA SER A 194 -14.15 -19.71 -7.78
C SER A 194 -12.85 -20.45 -7.42
N THR A 195 -12.92 -21.77 -7.28
CA THR A 195 -11.72 -22.62 -7.03
C THR A 195 -10.62 -22.39 -8.07
N THR A 196 -10.98 -22.15 -9.33
CA THR A 196 -10.04 -21.81 -10.40
C THR A 196 -9.27 -20.51 -10.15
N LYS A 197 -9.81 -19.55 -9.39
CA LYS A 197 -9.09 -18.34 -9.00
C LYS A 197 -8.05 -18.64 -7.92
N VAL A 198 -8.37 -19.54 -6.99
CA VAL A 198 -7.39 -20.03 -5.98
C VAL A 198 -6.26 -20.77 -6.68
N ASP A 199 -6.59 -21.67 -7.61
CA ASP A 199 -5.59 -22.40 -8.40
C ASP A 199 -4.69 -21.44 -9.21
N LYS A 200 -5.27 -20.36 -9.76
CA LYS A 200 -4.48 -19.30 -10.41
C LYS A 200 -3.54 -18.58 -9.44
N LEU A 201 -3.93 -18.32 -8.21
CA LEU A 201 -3.03 -17.75 -7.21
C LEU A 201 -1.90 -18.70 -6.84
N ILE A 202 -2.15 -20.01 -6.82
CA ILE A 202 -1.13 -21.04 -6.61
C ILE A 202 -0.20 -21.13 -7.83
N ALA A 203 -0.78 -21.22 -9.02
CA ALA A 203 -0.03 -21.29 -10.29
C ALA A 203 0.66 -19.97 -10.63
N PHE A 204 0.09 -18.86 -10.16
CA PHE A 204 0.54 -17.54 -10.50
C PHE A 204 1.79 -17.17 -9.68
N ARG A 205 2.96 -17.61 -10.21
CA ARG A 205 4.29 -17.39 -9.62
C ARG A 205 4.46 -17.83 -8.17
N GLY A 206 3.64 -18.78 -7.73
CA GLY A 206 3.78 -19.36 -6.40
C GLY A 206 3.52 -18.39 -5.25
N VAL A 207 2.49 -17.53 -5.39
CA VAL A 207 2.02 -16.71 -4.24
C VAL A 207 1.67 -17.60 -3.07
N LEU A 208 1.08 -18.76 -3.37
CA LEU A 208 0.73 -19.76 -2.38
C LEU A 208 1.51 -21.06 -2.65
N CYS A 209 2.01 -21.64 -1.59
CA CYS A 209 2.49 -23.02 -1.58
C CYS A 209 1.42 -23.90 -0.94
N LYS A 210 0.99 -24.96 -1.63
CA LYS A 210 0.14 -25.98 -1.04
C LYS A 210 1.02 -26.98 -0.33
N ASN A 211 0.84 -27.15 0.96
CA ASN A 211 1.52 -28.20 1.71
C ASN A 211 0.95 -29.56 1.27
N SER A 212 1.81 -30.42 0.71
CA SER A 212 1.44 -31.73 0.17
C SER A 212 0.91 -32.69 1.23
N THR A 213 1.28 -32.48 2.50
CA THR A 213 0.95 -33.41 3.60
C THR A 213 -0.43 -33.15 4.21
N ASN A 214 -0.86 -31.90 4.32
CA ASN A 214 -2.10 -31.54 5.00
C ASN A 214 -3.06 -30.68 4.16
N GLY A 215 -2.69 -30.38 2.92
CA GLY A 215 -3.50 -29.57 2.01
C GLY A 215 -3.63 -28.07 2.37
N HIS A 216 -2.97 -27.63 3.45
CA HIS A 216 -2.99 -26.22 3.85
C HIS A 216 -2.19 -25.35 2.91
N TYR A 217 -2.68 -24.13 2.67
CA TYR A 217 -1.98 -23.13 1.89
C TYR A 217 -1.12 -22.27 2.81
N THR A 218 0.14 -22.06 2.41
CA THR A 218 1.07 -21.14 3.06
C THR A 218 1.50 -20.09 2.05
N ILE A 219 1.83 -18.89 2.54
CA ILE A 219 2.41 -17.87 1.67
C ILE A 219 3.81 -18.30 1.29
N ASN A 220 4.13 -18.12 0.01
CA ASN A 220 5.50 -18.31 -0.44
C ASN A 220 6.42 -17.27 0.27
N PRO A 221 7.55 -17.70 0.85
CA PRO A 221 8.50 -16.80 1.54
C PRO A 221 8.98 -15.60 0.72
N ILE A 222 8.79 -15.63 -0.60
CA ILE A 222 9.08 -14.49 -1.48
C ILE A 222 8.24 -13.24 -1.14
N PHE A 223 7.06 -13.42 -0.52
CA PHE A 223 6.15 -12.34 -0.13
C PHE A 223 6.30 -11.93 1.34
N THR A 224 7.23 -12.50 2.07
CA THR A 224 7.53 -12.16 3.47
C THR A 224 8.82 -11.34 3.54
N LEU A 225 8.95 -10.47 4.54
CA LEU A 225 10.15 -9.69 4.81
C LEU A 225 11.16 -10.44 5.70
#